data_bb69c18dd135cee07d4e27ca03d7ff09
#
_entry.id   bb69c18dd135cee07d4e27ca03d7ff09
#
_cell.length_a   1.000
_cell.length_b   1.000
_cell.length_c   1.000
_cell.angle_alpha   90.00
_cell.angle_beta   90.00
_cell.angle_gamma   90.00
#
_symmetry.space_group_name_H-M   'P 1'
#
loop_
_entity.id
_entity.type
_entity.pdbx_description
1 polymer ?
#
loop_
_entity_poly.entity_id
_entity_poly.type
_entity_poly.pdbx_seq_one_letter_code
_entity_poly.pdbx_strand_id
1 'polypeptide(L)'
;MQDGNARDLKDIYSTTIHELAHASMWLHNPNFANNEKILSESYASGIQWALTTDEYGVLYSRPDYYRCSYTGIIEDLIDNPERKQKRCEKVGTFDSNGNWVRQKDNPKSYLDFISDLDLTIIETCAMNSQTWEEWKENLITYYPSYATNLGYAFDFWASEK
;
A
#
# COMPACT_ATOMS: atom_id res chain seq x y z
N MET A 1 -12.38 5.25 -35.13
CA MET A 1 -11.84 6.23 -34.18
C MET A 1 -12.03 5.63 -32.79
N GLN A 2 -10.96 5.19 -32.16
CA GLN A 2 -11.04 4.76 -30.77
C GLN A 2 -11.13 6.04 -29.91
N ASP A 3 -12.19 6.17 -29.14
CA ASP A 3 -12.34 7.24 -28.15
C ASP A 3 -11.27 7.05 -27.08
N GLY A 4 -10.14 7.70 -27.31
CA GLY A 4 -9.09 7.78 -26.31
C GLY A 4 -9.58 8.65 -25.15
N ASN A 5 -9.47 8.12 -23.94
CA ASN A 5 -9.57 8.81 -22.65
C ASN A 5 -10.90 8.88 -21.90
N ALA A 6 -11.87 8.03 -22.15
CA ALA A 6 -12.83 7.77 -21.08
C ALA A 6 -12.13 6.87 -20.03
N ARG A 7 -11.70 7.43 -18.90
CA ARG A 7 -11.34 6.62 -17.74
C ARG A 7 -12.55 5.73 -17.43
N ASP A 8 -12.33 4.43 -17.27
CA ASP A 8 -13.37 3.52 -16.86
C ASP A 8 -13.96 4.04 -15.51
N LEU A 9 -15.26 3.91 -15.33
CA LEU A 9 -15.94 4.29 -14.09
C LEU A 9 -15.27 3.66 -12.86
N LYS A 10 -14.73 2.46 -13.03
CA LYS A 10 -13.97 1.75 -12.00
C LYS A 10 -12.69 2.49 -11.62
N ASP A 11 -11.94 3.02 -12.59
CA ASP A 11 -10.74 3.81 -12.33
C ASP A 11 -11.06 5.08 -11.57
N ILE A 12 -12.18 5.73 -11.93
CA ILE A 12 -12.65 6.93 -11.24
C ILE A 12 -13.04 6.59 -9.81
N TYR A 13 -13.81 5.53 -9.60
CA TYR A 13 -14.25 5.07 -8.29
C TYR A 13 -13.05 4.71 -7.41
N SER A 14 -12.16 3.90 -7.93
CA SER A 14 -10.96 3.44 -7.22
C SER A 14 -10.04 4.62 -6.85
N THR A 15 -9.78 5.54 -7.78
CA THR A 15 -8.99 6.75 -7.50
C THR A 15 -9.67 7.64 -6.47
N THR A 16 -11.01 7.76 -6.53
CA THR A 16 -11.76 8.57 -5.56
C THR A 16 -11.61 8.02 -4.14
N ILE A 17 -11.67 6.70 -3.96
CA ILE A 17 -11.45 6.07 -2.64
C ILE A 17 -10.03 6.34 -2.14
N HIS A 18 -9.01 6.25 -3.01
CA HIS A 18 -7.64 6.57 -2.68
C HIS A 18 -7.50 8.00 -2.14
N GLU A 19 -8.05 8.98 -2.84
CA GLU A 19 -8.00 10.38 -2.42
C GLU A 19 -8.83 10.66 -1.15
N LEU A 20 -9.95 9.96 -0.97
CA LEU A 20 -10.74 10.03 0.27
C LEU A 20 -9.99 9.44 1.47
N ALA A 21 -9.19 8.40 1.27
CA ALA A 21 -8.34 7.84 2.31
C ALA A 21 -7.27 8.86 2.76
N HIS A 22 -6.63 9.58 1.83
CA HIS A 22 -5.74 10.69 2.18
C HIS A 22 -6.48 11.80 2.93
N ALA A 23 -7.67 12.19 2.49
CA ALA A 23 -8.48 13.21 3.15
C ALA A 23 -8.87 12.77 4.57
N SER A 24 -9.24 11.49 4.76
CA SER A 24 -9.53 10.93 6.08
C SER A 24 -8.32 10.99 7.00
N MET A 25 -7.15 10.58 6.54
CA MET A 25 -5.91 10.67 7.30
C MET A 25 -5.59 12.12 7.68
N TRP A 26 -5.75 13.06 6.74
CA TRP A 26 -5.55 14.49 7.01
C TRP A 26 -6.49 15.04 8.09
N LEU A 27 -7.75 14.61 8.09
CA LEU A 27 -8.73 15.05 9.08
C LEU A 27 -8.43 14.53 10.50
N HIS A 28 -7.86 13.34 10.62
CA HIS A 28 -7.62 12.69 11.91
C HIS A 28 -6.19 12.88 12.43
N ASN A 29 -5.24 13.18 11.55
CA ASN A 29 -3.86 13.41 11.92
C ASN A 29 -3.48 14.88 11.67
N PRO A 30 -3.41 15.74 12.70
CA PRO A 30 -3.08 17.16 12.54
C PRO A 30 -1.67 17.40 11.98
N ASN A 31 -0.81 16.41 12.04
CA ASN A 31 0.56 16.45 11.53
C ASN A 31 0.72 15.77 10.17
N PHE A 32 -0.39 15.46 9.48
CA PHE A 32 -0.38 14.73 8.21
C PHE A 32 0.63 15.24 7.18
N ALA A 33 0.84 16.58 7.11
CA ALA A 33 1.79 17.18 6.18
C ALA A 33 3.25 16.71 6.42
N ASN A 34 3.54 16.18 7.60
CA ASN A 34 4.86 15.67 7.98
C ASN A 34 4.96 14.14 7.88
N ASN A 35 3.88 13.46 7.48
CA ASN A 35 3.89 12.02 7.38
C ASN A 35 4.90 11.54 6.32
N GLU A 36 5.56 10.43 6.62
CA GLU A 36 6.35 9.75 5.60
C GLU A 36 5.45 9.34 4.42
N LYS A 37 5.95 9.59 3.21
CA LYS A 37 5.20 9.30 1.99
C LYS A 37 4.84 7.81 1.86
N ILE A 38 5.73 6.91 2.27
CA ILE A 38 5.46 5.47 2.25
C ILE A 38 4.27 5.10 3.13
N LEU A 39 4.11 5.74 4.29
CA LEU A 39 2.97 5.52 5.17
C LEU A 39 1.68 6.00 4.51
N SER A 40 1.62 7.26 4.08
CA SER A 40 0.40 7.87 3.55
C SER A 40 -0.09 7.22 2.26
N GLU A 41 0.83 6.90 1.34
CA GLU A 41 0.48 6.27 0.06
C GLU A 41 0.12 4.79 0.24
N SER A 42 0.81 4.07 1.13
CA SER A 42 0.48 2.68 1.41
C SER A 42 -0.85 2.53 2.13
N TYR A 43 -1.17 3.45 3.05
CA TYR A 43 -2.48 3.52 3.66
C TYR A 43 -3.57 3.75 2.62
N ALA A 44 -3.46 4.80 1.80
CA ALA A 44 -4.46 5.13 0.80
C ALA A 44 -4.65 4.00 -0.23
N SER A 45 -3.57 3.37 -0.67
CA SER A 45 -3.61 2.22 -1.59
C SER A 45 -4.25 0.99 -0.96
N GLY A 46 -3.97 0.74 0.32
CA GLY A 46 -4.55 -0.38 1.03
C GLY A 46 -6.06 -0.21 1.27
N ILE A 47 -6.52 0.99 1.63
CA ILE A 47 -7.95 1.30 1.75
C ILE A 47 -8.64 1.19 0.39
N GLN A 48 -8.01 1.72 -0.67
CA GLN A 48 -8.48 1.56 -2.03
C GLN A 48 -8.68 0.08 -2.37
N TRP A 49 -7.68 -0.76 -2.09
CA TRP A 49 -7.75 -2.20 -2.32
C TRP A 49 -8.88 -2.84 -1.52
N ALA A 50 -8.93 -2.61 -0.21
CA ALA A 50 -9.89 -3.24 0.69
C ALA A 50 -11.35 -2.92 0.30
N LEU A 51 -11.65 -1.66 -0.08
CA LEU A 51 -13.00 -1.23 -0.41
C LEU A 51 -13.40 -1.49 -1.87
N THR A 52 -12.47 -1.74 -2.79
CA THR A 52 -12.79 -1.98 -4.20
C THR A 52 -12.76 -3.45 -4.58
N THR A 53 -12.13 -4.31 -3.79
CA THR A 53 -12.02 -5.74 -4.09
C THR A 53 -13.38 -6.43 -4.04
N ASP A 54 -14.20 -6.12 -3.06
CA ASP A 54 -15.54 -6.71 -2.91
C ASP A 54 -16.51 -6.24 -4.01
N GLU A 55 -16.43 -4.97 -4.41
CA GLU A 55 -17.34 -4.39 -5.41
C GLU A 55 -17.09 -4.95 -6.81
N TYR A 56 -15.86 -5.18 -7.19
CA TYR A 56 -15.51 -5.53 -8.58
C TYR A 56 -14.92 -6.94 -8.75
N GLY A 57 -14.78 -7.71 -7.68
CA GLY A 57 -14.31 -9.10 -7.73
C GLY A 57 -12.89 -9.27 -8.26
N VAL A 58 -12.17 -8.19 -8.46
CA VAL A 58 -10.80 -8.16 -8.96
C VAL A 58 -10.08 -7.07 -8.18
N LEU A 59 -8.88 -7.38 -7.75
CA LEU A 59 -7.88 -6.39 -7.33
C LEU A 59 -7.76 -5.31 -8.40
N TYR A 60 -8.60 -4.26 -8.30
CA TYR A 60 -8.50 -3.15 -9.20
C TYR A 60 -7.27 -2.37 -8.85
N SER A 61 -6.34 -2.49 -9.75
CA SER A 61 -5.04 -1.89 -9.69
C SER A 61 -4.36 -2.10 -8.33
N ARG A 62 -3.72 -3.23 -8.18
CA ARG A 62 -2.39 -3.06 -7.61
C ARG A 62 -1.85 -1.88 -8.40
N PRO A 63 -1.71 -0.69 -7.82
CA PRO A 63 -1.04 0.38 -8.54
C PRO A 63 0.20 -0.31 -9.08
N ASP A 64 0.37 -0.27 -10.39
CA ASP A 64 1.61 -0.74 -10.97
C ASP A 64 2.67 -0.12 -10.09
N TYR A 65 3.37 -0.88 -9.28
CA TYR A 65 4.23 -0.42 -8.19
C TYR A 65 5.44 0.37 -8.71
N TYR A 66 5.16 1.31 -9.61
CA TYR A 66 6.12 2.21 -10.23
C TYR A 66 6.74 3.20 -9.25
N ARG A 67 6.15 3.29 -8.07
CA ARG A 67 6.62 4.18 -7.01
C ARG A 67 6.73 3.39 -5.73
N CYS A 68 7.92 3.24 -5.21
CA CYS A 68 8.19 2.51 -3.96
C CYS A 68 7.54 3.10 -2.70
N SER A 69 6.68 4.10 -2.86
CA SER A 69 5.82 4.63 -1.80
C SER A 69 4.50 3.87 -1.66
N TYR A 70 4.13 3.07 -2.64
CA TYR A 70 2.91 2.28 -2.64
C TYR A 70 3.25 0.85 -2.29
N THR A 71 2.76 0.35 -1.18
CA THR A 71 3.03 -1.01 -0.73
C THR A 71 1.74 -1.81 -0.62
N GLY A 72 1.85 -3.13 -0.65
CA GLY A 72 0.74 -4.05 -0.40
C GLY A 72 0.57 -4.40 1.07
N ILE A 73 1.11 -3.61 2.00
CA ILE A 73 1.13 -3.97 3.42
C ILE A 73 -0.27 -4.26 3.98
N ILE A 74 -1.29 -3.46 3.65
CA ILE A 74 -2.66 -3.70 4.16
C ILE A 74 -3.25 -4.98 3.57
N GLU A 75 -2.98 -5.28 2.29
CA GLU A 75 -3.35 -6.56 1.68
C GLU A 75 -2.73 -7.71 2.46
N ASP A 76 -1.43 -7.64 2.76
CA ASP A 76 -0.70 -8.66 3.50
C ASP A 76 -1.18 -8.85 4.94
N LEU A 77 -1.72 -7.81 5.56
CA LEU A 77 -2.24 -7.88 6.94
C LEU A 77 -3.64 -8.52 7.01
N ILE A 78 -4.38 -8.55 5.92
CA ILE A 78 -5.78 -8.96 5.89
C ILE A 78 -5.98 -10.28 5.13
N ASP A 79 -5.22 -10.54 4.06
CA ASP A 79 -5.46 -11.65 3.16
C ASP A 79 -4.96 -13.02 3.68
N ASN A 80 -4.99 -14.04 2.83
CA ASN A 80 -4.58 -15.39 3.21
C ASN A 80 -3.04 -15.49 3.33
N PRO A 81 -2.51 -15.98 4.48
CA PRO A 81 -1.09 -16.01 4.79
C PRO A 81 -0.24 -16.93 3.89
N GLU A 82 -0.85 -17.80 3.11
CA GLU A 82 -0.11 -18.75 2.26
C GLU A 82 0.40 -18.12 0.94
N ARG A 83 0.07 -16.87 0.66
CA ARG A 83 0.48 -16.20 -0.57
C ARG A 83 1.88 -15.64 -0.46
N LYS A 84 2.67 -15.84 -1.52
CA LYS A 84 3.96 -15.15 -1.68
C LYS A 84 3.71 -13.72 -2.12
N GLN A 85 4.12 -12.78 -1.31
CA GLN A 85 4.03 -11.37 -1.65
C GLN A 85 5.21 -10.92 -2.53
N LYS A 86 4.93 -9.94 -3.36
CA LYS A 86 5.93 -9.34 -4.25
C LYS A 86 6.16 -7.90 -3.85
N ARG A 87 7.39 -7.57 -3.60
CA ARG A 87 7.83 -6.23 -3.27
C ARG A 87 7.85 -5.31 -4.49
N CYS A 88 7.62 -4.02 -4.28
CA CYS A 88 7.97 -2.98 -5.24
C CYS A 88 9.48 -2.93 -5.43
N GLU A 89 9.95 -3.22 -6.64
CA GLU A 89 11.32 -2.94 -7.05
C GLU A 89 11.31 -1.75 -8.01
N LYS A 90 12.38 -0.96 -8.00
CA LYS A 90 12.55 0.10 -8.99
C LYS A 90 12.50 -0.52 -10.38
N VAL A 91 11.41 -0.31 -11.07
CA VAL A 91 11.10 -1.00 -12.32
C VAL A 91 11.56 -0.22 -13.54
N GLY A 92 12.26 0.89 -13.39
CA GLY A 92 12.82 1.63 -14.52
C GLY A 92 13.62 2.86 -14.15
N THR A 93 14.32 3.38 -15.14
CA THR A 93 15.03 4.65 -15.09
C THR A 93 14.69 5.46 -16.33
N PHE A 94 14.86 6.77 -16.27
CA PHE A 94 14.80 7.60 -17.49
C PHE A 94 16.10 7.40 -18.28
N ASP A 95 15.98 7.17 -19.59
CA ASP A 95 17.11 7.16 -20.50
C ASP A 95 17.66 8.60 -20.72
N SER A 96 18.75 8.71 -21.49
CA SER A 96 19.35 10.00 -21.84
C SER A 96 18.43 10.95 -22.63
N ASN A 97 17.34 10.44 -23.16
CA ASN A 97 16.33 11.19 -23.93
C ASN A 97 15.12 11.56 -23.07
N GLY A 98 15.13 11.21 -21.77
CA GLY A 98 14.01 11.45 -20.87
C GLY A 98 12.87 10.43 -20.98
N ASN A 99 13.05 9.32 -21.70
CA ASN A 99 12.06 8.27 -21.80
C ASN A 99 12.20 7.29 -20.64
N TRP A 100 11.06 6.86 -20.10
CA TRP A 100 11.03 5.82 -19.07
C TRP A 100 11.40 4.46 -19.67
N VAL A 101 12.50 3.88 -19.19
CA VAL A 101 12.96 2.55 -19.61
C VAL A 101 12.76 1.59 -18.44
N ARG A 102 11.89 0.61 -18.64
CA ARG A 102 11.62 -0.45 -17.66
C ARG A 102 12.87 -1.33 -17.51
N GLN A 103 13.37 -1.47 -16.29
CA GLN A 103 14.37 -2.49 -15.96
C GLN A 103 13.69 -3.83 -15.75
N LYS A 104 14.40 -4.93 -16.01
CA LYS A 104 13.88 -6.27 -15.73
C LYS A 104 13.54 -6.39 -14.25
N ASP A 105 12.30 -6.76 -13.99
CA ASP A 105 11.84 -7.09 -12.66
C ASP A 105 12.66 -8.26 -12.11
N ASN A 106 13.24 -8.08 -10.94
CA ASN A 106 13.73 -9.18 -10.11
C ASN A 106 12.93 -9.13 -8.80
N PRO A 107 11.68 -9.56 -8.83
CA PRO A 107 10.79 -9.38 -7.70
C PRO A 107 11.30 -10.21 -6.53
N LYS A 108 11.67 -9.56 -5.45
CA LYS A 108 11.83 -10.22 -4.17
C LYS A 108 10.44 -10.64 -3.68
N SER A 109 10.40 -11.72 -2.95
CA SER A 109 9.16 -12.20 -2.33
C SER A 109 9.47 -12.73 -0.94
N TYR A 110 8.52 -12.62 -0.04
CA TYR A 110 8.59 -13.24 1.27
C TYR A 110 7.36 -14.14 1.48
N LEU A 111 7.42 -15.00 2.48
CA LEU A 111 6.26 -15.76 2.92
C LEU A 111 5.49 -14.90 3.92
N ASP A 112 4.26 -14.64 3.59
CA ASP A 112 3.35 -13.98 4.48
C ASP A 112 2.80 -14.98 5.49
N PHE A 113 2.79 -14.58 6.76
CA PHE A 113 2.30 -15.37 7.90
C PHE A 113 1.28 -14.58 8.73
N ILE A 114 0.72 -13.52 8.17
CA ILE A 114 -0.28 -12.69 8.81
C ILE A 114 -1.58 -12.81 8.03
N SER A 115 -2.70 -12.81 8.72
CA SER A 115 -4.03 -12.73 8.10
C SER A 115 -5.05 -12.20 9.08
N ASP A 116 -6.18 -11.80 8.53
CA ASP A 116 -7.40 -11.51 9.27
C ASP A 116 -7.25 -10.40 10.33
N LEU A 117 -6.26 -9.48 10.17
CA LEU A 117 -6.19 -8.33 11.05
C LEU A 117 -7.36 -7.38 10.76
N ASP A 118 -7.89 -6.79 11.82
CA ASP A 118 -9.02 -5.85 11.72
C ASP A 118 -8.62 -4.55 11.02
N LEU A 119 -9.28 -4.23 9.90
CA LEU A 119 -9.01 -3.04 9.11
C LEU A 119 -9.15 -1.76 9.95
N THR A 120 -10.12 -1.69 10.87
CA THR A 120 -10.31 -0.51 11.72
C THR A 120 -9.12 -0.28 12.64
N ILE A 121 -8.51 -1.36 13.15
CA ILE A 121 -7.29 -1.26 13.97
C ILE A 121 -6.10 -0.84 13.11
N ILE A 122 -5.97 -1.42 11.91
CA ILE A 122 -4.92 -1.04 10.95
C ILE A 122 -5.00 0.46 10.63
N GLU A 123 -6.21 0.96 10.32
CA GLU A 123 -6.48 2.38 10.08
C GLU A 123 -6.14 3.24 11.30
N THR A 124 -6.63 2.84 12.47
CA THR A 124 -6.37 3.58 13.72
C THR A 124 -4.87 3.72 13.98
N CYS A 125 -4.12 2.65 13.78
CA CYS A 125 -2.66 2.67 13.93
C CYS A 125 -2.00 3.61 12.91
N ALA A 126 -2.41 3.55 11.64
CA ALA A 126 -1.88 4.42 10.60
C ALA A 126 -2.17 5.90 10.87
N MET A 127 -3.40 6.22 11.27
CA MET A 127 -3.82 7.60 11.57
C MET A 127 -3.10 8.20 12.77
N ASN A 128 -2.65 7.38 13.72
CA ASN A 128 -1.89 7.80 14.89
C ASN A 128 -0.37 7.73 14.69
N SER A 129 0.10 7.59 13.44
CA SER A 129 1.51 7.49 13.09
C SER A 129 1.92 8.59 12.13
N GLN A 130 3.18 9.03 12.21
CA GLN A 130 3.81 9.94 11.26
C GLN A 130 4.83 9.21 10.38
N THR A 131 5.38 8.12 10.90
CA THR A 131 6.41 7.32 10.24
C THR A 131 5.94 5.88 10.02
N TRP A 132 6.57 5.23 9.05
CA TRP A 132 6.37 3.81 8.77
C TRP A 132 6.68 2.94 9.99
N GLU A 133 7.72 3.31 10.74
CA GLU A 133 8.12 2.61 11.95
C GLU A 133 7.10 2.75 13.06
N GLU A 134 6.57 3.97 13.29
CA GLU A 134 5.51 4.20 14.29
C GLU A 134 4.26 3.39 13.95
N TRP A 135 3.90 3.27 12.68
CA TRP A 135 2.76 2.45 12.28
C TRP A 135 2.97 0.98 12.64
N LYS A 136 4.15 0.43 12.34
CA LYS A 136 4.55 -0.91 12.74
C LYS A 136 4.46 -1.12 14.27
N GLU A 137 5.05 -0.23 15.04
CA GLU A 137 5.06 -0.32 16.51
C GLU A 137 3.65 -0.22 17.11
N ASN A 138 2.81 0.64 16.57
CA ASN A 138 1.42 0.74 16.97
C ASN A 138 0.67 -0.57 16.69
N LEU A 139 0.85 -1.21 15.53
CA LEU A 139 0.27 -2.50 15.22
C LEU A 139 0.79 -3.62 16.13
N ILE A 140 2.08 -3.65 16.44
CA ILE A 140 2.67 -4.62 17.37
C ILE A 140 2.05 -4.48 18.76
N THR A 141 1.72 -3.26 19.18
CA THR A 141 1.05 -3.03 20.47
C THR A 141 -0.34 -3.68 20.52
N TYR A 142 -1.09 -3.64 19.44
CA TYR A 142 -2.41 -4.29 19.35
C TYR A 142 -2.30 -5.80 19.11
N TYR A 143 -1.30 -6.24 18.36
CA TYR A 143 -1.12 -7.63 17.94
C TYR A 143 0.25 -8.19 18.36
N PRO A 144 0.55 -8.28 19.67
CA PRO A 144 1.88 -8.68 20.15
C PRO A 144 2.27 -10.12 19.75
N SER A 145 1.32 -10.99 19.51
CA SER A 145 1.57 -12.34 18.98
C SER A 145 2.12 -12.34 17.55
N TYR A 146 1.87 -11.31 16.78
CA TYR A 146 2.36 -11.14 15.42
C TYR A 146 3.62 -10.27 15.32
N ALA A 147 4.22 -9.83 16.43
CA ALA A 147 5.31 -8.86 16.45
C ALA A 147 6.45 -9.20 15.46
N THR A 148 6.91 -10.45 15.45
CA THR A 148 7.97 -10.91 14.54
C THR A 148 7.54 -10.84 13.07
N ASN A 149 6.32 -11.29 12.76
CA ASN A 149 5.81 -11.33 11.39
C ASN A 149 5.51 -9.92 10.88
N LEU A 150 4.96 -9.03 11.73
CA LEU A 150 4.78 -7.62 11.43
C LEU A 150 6.13 -6.95 11.12
N GLY A 151 7.15 -7.23 11.93
CA GLY A 151 8.52 -6.78 11.66
C GLY A 151 8.97 -7.18 10.25
N TYR A 152 8.85 -8.45 9.89
CA TYR A 152 9.25 -8.94 8.57
C TYR A 152 8.44 -8.31 7.42
N ALA A 153 7.11 -8.18 7.56
CA ALA A 153 6.28 -7.58 6.54
C ALA A 153 6.65 -6.10 6.31
N PHE A 154 6.74 -5.32 7.37
CA PHE A 154 7.10 -3.92 7.28
C PHE A 154 8.50 -3.69 6.74
N ASP A 155 9.50 -4.48 7.16
CA ASP A 155 10.87 -4.40 6.67
C ASP A 155 10.97 -4.81 5.19
N PHE A 156 10.21 -5.82 4.78
CA PHE A 156 10.12 -6.24 3.38
C PHE A 156 9.65 -5.09 2.49
N TRP A 157 8.56 -4.42 2.86
CA TRP A 157 8.01 -3.32 2.08
C TRP A 157 8.82 -2.03 2.17
N ALA A 158 9.55 -1.81 3.27
CA ALA A 158 10.39 -0.62 3.46
C ALA A 158 11.78 -0.69 2.81
N SER A 159 12.27 -1.87 2.44
CA SER A 159 13.68 -2.07 2.08
C SER A 159 14.10 -1.44 0.75
N GLU A 160 13.34 -0.49 0.22
CA GLU A 160 13.63 0.30 -0.98
C GLU A 160 13.46 1.81 -0.76
N LYS A 161 13.73 2.27 0.45
CA LYS A 161 13.83 3.72 0.72
C LYS A 161 15.01 4.36 0.00
#